data_aed3bec295ee99a26ebb5868127e9aee
#
_entry.id   aed3bec295ee99a26ebb5868127e9aee
#
_cell.length_a   1.000
_cell.length_b   1.000
_cell.length_c   1.000
_cell.angle_alpha   90.00
_cell.angle_beta   90.00
_cell.angle_gamma   90.00
#
_symmetry.space_group_name_H-M   'P 1'
#
loop_
_entity.id
_entity.type
_entity.pdbx_description
1 polymer ?
#
loop_
_entity_poly.entity_id
_entity_poly.type
_entity_poly.pdbx_seq_one_letter_code
_entity_poly.pdbx_strand_id
1 'polypeptide(L)'
;MLAVFMGMTMGVLPVSADENIQDQPVQYDFNEQITFHSIFHSDNQVELAVIFFQAKNDTQTFVELASIEKLNNNEYDIKHTHSASRHHFQAFTTIEYRYEILLEGGDVYKSTMYEFLYTDNRFEWESLQEGPFIVYWFDGDYAFAQSILDVAQEGLAEIAGILPLPEPDILHIYVYPDPELMQDALNPSGEDWIAGHAYPDLQTMVLYLPPNSDHILDMRQRIPHEIMHILLYQLTGAGYKNLPFWLVEGLASIVELYPNPDYAILLENAFAENDLIPMSSLCLSFPRDASGALLAYAQSASFTNFLYANYGTQGLQRLISDYADGIDCENGAQSALGTSLQQLERRWWRESLSGSPALTAFIRILPWLTILLLVFIAPVGYIIASFRSKKRREKEISSPEQVVAVETNEGRI
;
A
#
# COMPACT_ATOMS: atom_id res chain seq x y z
N MET A 1 32.20 -20.10 -7.22
CA MET A 1 30.87 -20.69 -7.07
C MET A 1 30.11 -20.41 -8.36
N LEU A 2 29.83 -21.44 -9.16
CA LEU A 2 29.31 -21.31 -10.51
C LEU A 2 27.81 -21.02 -10.43
N ALA A 3 27.35 -19.87 -10.92
CA ALA A 3 25.93 -19.58 -11.11
C ALA A 3 25.45 -20.32 -12.36
N VAL A 4 24.57 -21.29 -12.18
CA VAL A 4 23.89 -22.00 -13.27
C VAL A 4 22.65 -21.16 -13.62
N PHE A 5 22.71 -20.49 -14.76
CA PHE A 5 21.53 -19.91 -15.40
C PHE A 5 20.63 -21.07 -15.89
N MET A 6 19.57 -21.34 -15.16
CA MET A 6 18.52 -22.26 -15.56
C MET A 6 17.40 -21.41 -16.21
N GLY A 7 17.49 -21.26 -17.54
CA GLY A 7 16.40 -20.68 -18.33
C GLY A 7 15.17 -21.58 -18.19
N MET A 8 14.19 -21.15 -17.43
CA MET A 8 12.86 -21.75 -17.40
C MET A 8 12.12 -21.31 -18.68
N THR A 9 12.14 -22.15 -19.69
CA THR A 9 11.15 -22.07 -20.76
C THR A 9 9.79 -22.38 -20.13
N MET A 10 8.97 -21.35 -19.94
CA MET A 10 7.54 -21.55 -19.68
C MET A 10 6.98 -22.40 -20.81
N GLY A 11 6.59 -23.62 -20.48
CA GLY A 11 5.85 -24.49 -21.38
C GLY A 11 4.49 -23.87 -21.63
N VAL A 12 4.34 -23.19 -22.74
CA VAL A 12 3.04 -22.84 -23.32
C VAL A 12 2.34 -24.18 -23.55
N LEU A 13 1.27 -24.46 -22.80
CA LEU A 13 0.36 -25.54 -23.12
C LEU A 13 -0.18 -25.27 -24.53
N PRO A 14 -0.19 -26.25 -25.45
CA PRO A 14 -0.74 -26.01 -26.78
C PRO A 14 -2.24 -25.74 -26.58
N VAL A 15 -2.64 -24.47 -26.72
CA VAL A 15 -4.01 -24.12 -27.09
C VAL A 15 -4.27 -24.88 -28.40
N SER A 16 -5.38 -25.59 -28.46
CA SER A 16 -5.83 -26.28 -29.71
C SER A 16 -5.74 -25.26 -30.85
N ALA A 17 -4.74 -25.42 -31.70
CA ALA A 17 -4.56 -24.52 -32.82
C ALA A 17 -5.85 -24.55 -33.62
N ASP A 18 -6.49 -23.43 -33.80
CA ASP A 18 -7.60 -23.28 -34.74
C ASP A 18 -7.01 -23.40 -36.15
N GLU A 19 -7.32 -24.47 -36.83
CA GLU A 19 -6.63 -24.85 -38.11
C GLU A 19 -6.73 -23.76 -39.18
N ASN A 20 -7.66 -22.81 -39.06
CA ASN A 20 -7.93 -21.79 -40.07
C ASN A 20 -7.35 -20.42 -39.75
N ILE A 21 -6.96 -20.15 -38.52
CA ILE A 21 -6.39 -18.85 -38.13
C ILE A 21 -5.05 -19.03 -37.39
N GLN A 22 -4.05 -18.34 -37.86
CA GLN A 22 -2.75 -18.25 -37.23
C GLN A 22 -2.59 -16.86 -36.62
N ASP A 23 -2.84 -16.76 -35.33
CA ASP A 23 -2.62 -15.52 -34.61
C ASP A 23 -1.14 -15.18 -34.55
N GLN A 24 -0.83 -13.90 -34.68
CA GLN A 24 0.53 -13.35 -34.60
C GLN A 24 0.70 -12.60 -33.31
N PRO A 25 1.92 -12.49 -32.73
CA PRO A 25 2.16 -11.71 -31.54
C PRO A 25 1.64 -10.29 -31.71
N VAL A 26 0.83 -9.83 -30.73
CA VAL A 26 0.32 -8.46 -30.68
C VAL A 26 1.49 -7.49 -30.54
N GLN A 27 1.52 -6.48 -31.39
CA GLN A 27 2.49 -5.39 -31.32
C GLN A 27 1.83 -4.16 -30.71
N TYR A 28 2.49 -3.50 -29.79
CA TYR A 28 1.95 -2.28 -29.22
C TYR A 28 3.07 -1.32 -28.77
N ASP A 29 2.73 -0.04 -28.80
CA ASP A 29 3.46 1.04 -28.16
C ASP A 29 2.57 1.54 -27.01
N PHE A 30 3.07 1.48 -25.79
CA PHE A 30 2.28 1.80 -24.60
C PHE A 30 1.66 3.21 -24.68
N ASN A 31 0.38 3.33 -24.39
CA ASN A 31 -0.43 4.55 -24.46
C ASN A 31 -0.53 5.20 -25.87
N GLU A 32 -0.01 4.56 -26.92
CA GLU A 32 -0.09 5.07 -28.28
C GLU A 32 -1.01 4.20 -29.16
N GLN A 33 -0.66 2.92 -29.34
CA GLN A 33 -1.40 2.03 -30.23
C GLN A 33 -1.22 0.56 -29.87
N ILE A 34 -2.22 -0.25 -30.26
CA ILE A 34 -2.18 -1.73 -30.19
C ILE A 34 -2.53 -2.27 -31.57
N THR A 35 -1.69 -3.12 -32.11
CA THR A 35 -1.89 -3.75 -33.40
C THR A 35 -2.09 -5.26 -33.26
N PHE A 36 -3.28 -5.70 -33.58
CA PHE A 36 -3.68 -7.10 -33.70
C PHE A 36 -3.46 -7.58 -35.11
N HIS A 37 -2.91 -8.75 -35.24
CA HIS A 37 -2.55 -9.32 -36.56
C HIS A 37 -2.77 -10.82 -36.58
N SER A 38 -3.35 -11.34 -37.65
CA SER A 38 -3.50 -12.78 -37.88
C SER A 38 -3.50 -13.14 -39.36
N ILE A 39 -3.08 -14.36 -39.67
CA ILE A 39 -3.21 -14.96 -41.00
C ILE A 39 -4.39 -15.93 -40.97
N PHE A 40 -5.35 -15.71 -41.87
CA PHE A 40 -6.53 -16.55 -41.97
C PHE A 40 -6.49 -17.36 -43.26
N HIS A 41 -6.73 -18.67 -43.19
CA HIS A 41 -6.75 -19.60 -44.31
C HIS A 41 -8.19 -19.95 -44.65
N SER A 42 -8.57 -19.68 -45.91
CA SER A 42 -9.91 -20.01 -46.42
C SER A 42 -9.92 -20.17 -47.96
N ASP A 43 -10.59 -21.20 -48.45
CA ASP A 43 -10.87 -21.35 -49.85
C ASP A 43 -12.00 -20.41 -50.34
N ASN A 44 -12.84 -19.94 -49.41
CA ASN A 44 -13.89 -18.97 -49.68
C ASN A 44 -13.32 -17.54 -49.52
N GLN A 45 -13.88 -16.61 -50.29
CA GLN A 45 -13.50 -15.20 -50.19
C GLN A 45 -13.93 -14.62 -48.85
N VAL A 46 -13.02 -13.86 -48.19
CA VAL A 46 -13.33 -13.09 -46.99
C VAL A 46 -13.99 -11.78 -47.40
N GLU A 47 -15.20 -11.51 -46.86
CA GLU A 47 -15.97 -10.30 -47.14
C GLU A 47 -15.72 -9.23 -46.02
N LEU A 48 -15.67 -9.68 -44.76
CA LEU A 48 -15.54 -8.80 -43.61
C LEU A 48 -14.76 -9.50 -42.51
N ALA A 49 -13.91 -8.76 -41.78
CA ALA A 49 -13.28 -9.19 -40.54
C ALA A 49 -13.53 -8.17 -39.45
N VAL A 50 -13.92 -8.66 -38.28
CA VAL A 50 -14.18 -7.86 -37.09
C VAL A 50 -13.33 -8.42 -35.96
N ILE A 51 -12.71 -7.52 -35.19
CA ILE A 51 -12.02 -7.85 -33.94
C ILE A 51 -12.85 -7.40 -32.76
N PHE A 52 -12.92 -8.25 -31.75
CA PHE A 52 -13.48 -7.97 -30.41
C PHE A 52 -12.34 -8.01 -29.45
N PHE A 53 -12.20 -6.98 -28.63
CA PHE A 53 -11.16 -6.92 -27.60
C PHE A 53 -11.63 -6.15 -26.36
N GLN A 54 -11.11 -6.54 -25.19
CA GLN A 54 -11.45 -5.95 -23.90
C GLN A 54 -10.33 -6.21 -22.88
N ALA A 55 -10.24 -5.40 -21.84
CA ALA A 55 -9.49 -5.80 -20.65
C ALA A 55 -10.25 -6.93 -19.92
N LYS A 56 -9.53 -7.94 -19.45
CA LYS A 56 -10.08 -9.21 -18.93
C LYS A 56 -11.15 -9.03 -17.84
N ASN A 57 -11.00 -8.01 -16.99
CA ASN A 57 -11.93 -7.74 -15.90
C ASN A 57 -12.88 -6.55 -16.20
N ASP A 58 -12.85 -6.01 -17.42
CA ASP A 58 -13.74 -4.92 -17.84
C ASP A 58 -15.04 -5.49 -18.42
N THR A 59 -16.11 -4.71 -18.31
CA THR A 59 -17.40 -5.01 -18.93
C THR A 59 -17.53 -4.42 -20.33
N GLN A 60 -16.60 -3.54 -20.73
CA GLN A 60 -16.63 -2.86 -22.01
C GLN A 60 -15.86 -3.67 -23.07
N THR A 61 -16.59 -4.18 -24.08
CA THR A 61 -16.00 -4.83 -25.24
C THR A 61 -15.95 -3.84 -26.41
N PHE A 62 -14.77 -3.69 -27.00
CA PHE A 62 -14.59 -2.96 -28.27
C PHE A 62 -14.82 -3.89 -29.44
N VAL A 63 -15.51 -3.37 -30.46
CA VAL A 63 -15.85 -4.11 -31.68
C VAL A 63 -15.46 -3.23 -32.87
N GLU A 64 -14.37 -3.60 -33.56
CA GLU A 64 -13.82 -2.77 -34.62
C GLU A 64 -13.57 -3.59 -35.89
N LEU A 65 -13.60 -2.92 -37.04
CA LEU A 65 -13.31 -3.52 -38.32
C LEU A 65 -11.81 -3.74 -38.51
N ALA A 66 -11.43 -4.93 -38.93
CA ALA A 66 -10.06 -5.24 -39.37
C ALA A 66 -9.89 -5.05 -40.86
N SER A 67 -8.74 -4.61 -41.30
CA SER A 67 -8.33 -4.60 -42.69
C SER A 67 -8.06 -6.03 -43.17
N ILE A 68 -8.35 -6.29 -44.45
CA ILE A 68 -8.18 -7.59 -45.07
C ILE A 68 -7.31 -7.40 -46.30
N GLU A 69 -6.17 -8.08 -46.38
CA GLU A 69 -5.32 -8.15 -47.55
C GLU A 69 -5.20 -9.61 -48.01
N LYS A 70 -5.52 -9.89 -49.27
CA LYS A 70 -5.38 -11.21 -49.81
C LYS A 70 -3.93 -11.44 -50.24
N LEU A 71 -3.22 -12.33 -49.54
CA LEU A 71 -1.82 -12.65 -49.85
C LEU A 71 -1.65 -13.62 -50.99
N ASN A 72 -2.52 -14.65 -51.07
CA ASN A 72 -2.56 -15.63 -52.11
C ASN A 72 -3.98 -16.22 -52.28
N ASN A 73 -4.15 -17.38 -52.96
CA ASN A 73 -5.48 -17.89 -53.28
C ASN A 73 -6.34 -18.23 -52.04
N ASN A 74 -5.71 -18.63 -50.93
CA ASN A 74 -6.41 -19.10 -49.76
C ASN A 74 -5.86 -18.52 -48.46
N GLU A 75 -5.01 -17.46 -48.51
CA GLU A 75 -4.47 -16.77 -47.34
C GLU A 75 -4.85 -15.30 -47.34
N TYR A 76 -5.29 -14.83 -46.18
CA TYR A 76 -5.70 -13.45 -45.92
C TYR A 76 -4.95 -12.91 -44.73
N ASP A 77 -4.31 -11.74 -44.87
CA ASP A 77 -3.76 -10.94 -43.80
C ASP A 77 -4.87 -10.10 -43.18
N ILE A 78 -5.12 -10.31 -41.87
CA ILE A 78 -6.14 -9.60 -41.12
C ILE A 78 -5.45 -8.78 -40.08
N LYS A 79 -5.62 -7.46 -40.17
CA LYS A 79 -4.92 -6.50 -39.29
C LYS A 79 -5.85 -5.41 -38.78
N HIS A 80 -5.74 -5.11 -37.50
CA HIS A 80 -6.41 -3.96 -36.90
C HIS A 80 -5.43 -3.21 -36.00
N THR A 81 -5.45 -1.86 -36.05
CA THR A 81 -4.68 -1.00 -35.18
C THR A 81 -5.65 -0.13 -34.37
N HIS A 82 -5.70 -0.37 -33.08
CA HIS A 82 -6.42 0.45 -32.12
C HIS A 82 -5.52 1.59 -31.64
N SER A 83 -6.02 2.83 -31.67
CA SER A 83 -5.30 3.99 -31.13
C SER A 83 -5.73 4.26 -29.70
N ALA A 84 -4.78 4.38 -28.78
CA ALA A 84 -5.01 4.72 -27.39
C ALA A 84 -5.71 6.08 -27.19
N SER A 85 -5.64 6.99 -28.19
CA SER A 85 -6.40 8.26 -28.16
C SER A 85 -7.92 8.06 -28.10
N ARG A 86 -8.44 6.88 -28.48
CA ARG A 86 -9.86 6.54 -28.41
C ARG A 86 -10.26 5.93 -27.08
N HIS A 87 -9.39 5.11 -26.52
CA HIS A 87 -9.54 4.48 -25.23
C HIS A 87 -8.18 3.99 -24.75
N HIS A 88 -7.83 4.30 -23.53
CA HIS A 88 -6.61 3.83 -22.89
C HIS A 88 -6.92 2.57 -22.10
N PHE A 89 -6.10 1.54 -22.28
CA PHE A 89 -6.08 0.40 -21.38
C PHE A 89 -5.12 0.69 -20.24
N GLN A 90 -5.51 0.21 -19.08
CA GLN A 90 -4.70 0.28 -17.88
C GLN A 90 -3.42 -0.55 -18.05
N ALA A 91 -2.28 -0.04 -17.61
CA ALA A 91 -1.03 -0.80 -17.59
C ALA A 91 -1.17 -2.08 -16.75
N PHE A 92 -0.42 -3.09 -17.13
CA PHE A 92 -0.33 -4.38 -16.42
C PHE A 92 -1.63 -5.19 -16.40
N THR A 93 -2.54 -4.90 -17.33
CA THR A 93 -3.77 -5.67 -17.53
C THR A 93 -3.63 -6.72 -18.62
N THR A 94 -4.40 -7.79 -18.51
CA THR A 94 -4.54 -8.77 -19.61
C THR A 94 -5.62 -8.29 -20.57
N ILE A 95 -5.31 -8.20 -21.86
CA ILE A 95 -6.28 -7.92 -22.92
C ILE A 95 -6.66 -9.22 -23.59
N GLU A 96 -7.96 -9.52 -23.62
CA GLU A 96 -8.55 -10.64 -24.32
C GLU A 96 -9.08 -10.16 -25.66
N TYR A 97 -8.89 -10.96 -26.72
CA TYR A 97 -9.38 -10.62 -28.05
C TYR A 97 -9.73 -11.84 -28.87
N ARG A 98 -10.61 -11.67 -29.87
CA ARG A 98 -10.99 -12.67 -30.83
C ARG A 98 -11.42 -12.05 -32.15
N TYR A 99 -11.43 -12.86 -33.22
CA TYR A 99 -11.87 -12.45 -34.54
C TYR A 99 -13.21 -13.11 -34.92
N GLU A 100 -14.06 -12.35 -35.63
CA GLU A 100 -15.19 -12.88 -36.38
C GLU A 100 -15.02 -12.51 -37.87
N ILE A 101 -15.05 -13.51 -38.73
CA ILE A 101 -14.73 -13.38 -40.17
C ILE A 101 -15.94 -13.85 -40.98
N LEU A 102 -16.51 -12.95 -41.76
CA LEU A 102 -17.60 -13.26 -42.70
C LEU A 102 -17.02 -13.69 -44.04
N LEU A 103 -17.45 -14.84 -44.49
CA LEU A 103 -17.06 -15.42 -45.80
C LEU A 103 -18.13 -15.19 -46.84
N GLU A 104 -17.73 -15.21 -48.12
CA GLU A 104 -18.65 -15.20 -49.24
C GLU A 104 -19.63 -16.40 -49.12
N GLY A 105 -20.93 -16.11 -49.23
CA GLY A 105 -21.98 -17.10 -48.95
C GLY A 105 -22.66 -16.97 -47.59
N GLY A 106 -22.15 -16.12 -46.72
CA GLY A 106 -22.78 -15.75 -45.45
C GLY A 106 -22.31 -16.58 -44.23
N ASP A 107 -21.38 -17.49 -44.42
CA ASP A 107 -20.78 -18.24 -43.30
C ASP A 107 -19.90 -17.35 -42.45
N VAL A 108 -20.01 -17.48 -41.09
CA VAL A 108 -19.21 -16.72 -40.13
C VAL A 108 -18.28 -17.66 -39.39
N TYR A 109 -17.00 -17.39 -39.50
CA TYR A 109 -15.95 -18.02 -38.71
C TYR A 109 -15.69 -17.22 -37.45
N LYS A 110 -15.53 -17.91 -36.28
CA LYS A 110 -15.18 -17.29 -35.01
C LYS A 110 -13.92 -17.94 -34.45
N SER A 111 -12.89 -17.16 -34.20
CA SER A 111 -11.67 -17.66 -33.56
C SER A 111 -11.90 -18.05 -32.10
N THR A 112 -10.96 -18.75 -31.51
CA THR A 112 -10.81 -18.88 -30.09
C THR A 112 -10.53 -17.50 -29.45
N MET A 113 -10.59 -17.41 -28.11
CA MET A 113 -10.16 -16.23 -27.38
C MET A 113 -8.64 -16.29 -27.23
N TYR A 114 -7.96 -15.22 -27.61
CA TYR A 114 -6.55 -14.99 -27.40
C TYR A 114 -6.38 -13.98 -26.27
N GLU A 115 -5.20 -13.96 -25.63
CA GLU A 115 -4.88 -12.99 -24.58
C GLU A 115 -3.40 -12.58 -24.62
N PHE A 116 -3.11 -11.36 -24.20
CA PHE A 116 -1.75 -10.89 -23.96
C PHE A 116 -1.71 -9.94 -22.77
N LEU A 117 -0.57 -9.88 -22.08
CA LEU A 117 -0.33 -8.93 -21.00
C LEU A 117 0.09 -7.57 -21.59
N TYR A 118 -0.71 -6.54 -21.35
CA TYR A 118 -0.42 -5.16 -21.76
C TYR A 118 0.37 -4.46 -20.67
N THR A 119 1.67 -4.29 -20.88
CA THR A 119 2.59 -3.67 -19.94
C THR A 119 3.10 -2.33 -20.46
N ASP A 120 3.71 -1.54 -19.57
CA ASP A 120 4.42 -0.33 -20.00
C ASP A 120 5.76 -0.71 -20.64
N ASN A 121 5.76 -0.89 -21.96
CA ASN A 121 6.91 -1.32 -22.75
C ASN A 121 7.82 -0.16 -23.19
N ARG A 122 7.63 1.03 -22.65
CA ARG A 122 8.57 2.16 -22.82
C ARG A 122 9.91 1.92 -22.13
N PHE A 123 9.94 1.00 -21.15
CA PHE A 123 11.09 0.71 -20.31
C PHE A 123 11.50 -0.76 -20.40
N GLU A 124 12.81 -1.01 -20.22
CA GLU A 124 13.35 -2.36 -20.07
C GLU A 124 13.30 -2.75 -18.57
N TRP A 125 12.26 -3.50 -18.19
CA TRP A 125 12.04 -3.92 -16.82
C TRP A 125 12.98 -5.05 -16.42
N GLU A 126 13.76 -4.84 -15.35
CA GLU A 126 14.39 -5.91 -14.59
C GLU A 126 13.37 -6.51 -13.61
N SER A 127 13.60 -7.74 -13.15
CA SER A 127 12.70 -8.37 -12.17
C SER A 127 13.45 -9.22 -11.16
N LEU A 128 12.92 -9.26 -9.92
CA LEU A 128 13.39 -10.11 -8.84
C LEU A 128 12.20 -10.71 -8.11
N GLN A 129 12.24 -12.03 -7.89
CA GLN A 129 11.18 -12.75 -7.19
C GLN A 129 11.68 -13.33 -5.87
N GLU A 130 10.92 -13.12 -4.80
CA GLU A 130 11.10 -13.78 -3.52
C GLU A 130 9.76 -14.01 -2.81
N GLY A 131 9.48 -15.27 -2.43
CA GLY A 131 8.18 -15.67 -1.89
C GLY A 131 7.05 -15.38 -2.87
N PRO A 132 5.95 -14.76 -2.44
CA PRO A 132 4.83 -14.41 -3.30
C PRO A 132 5.04 -13.11 -4.08
N PHE A 133 6.15 -12.40 -3.92
CA PHE A 133 6.38 -11.10 -4.53
C PHE A 133 7.29 -11.17 -5.73
N ILE A 134 6.93 -10.43 -6.81
CA ILE A 134 7.80 -10.13 -7.94
C ILE A 134 7.90 -8.63 -8.07
N VAL A 135 9.09 -8.09 -7.87
CA VAL A 135 9.38 -6.66 -8.07
C VAL A 135 9.89 -6.44 -9.47
N TYR A 136 9.39 -5.41 -10.15
CA TYR A 136 9.84 -4.94 -11.45
C TYR A 136 10.33 -3.50 -11.33
N TRP A 137 11.52 -3.21 -11.87
CA TRP A 137 12.12 -1.87 -11.87
C TRP A 137 12.94 -1.65 -13.15
N PHE A 138 13.22 -0.42 -13.49
CA PHE A 138 14.06 -0.06 -14.64
C PHE A 138 15.10 1.02 -14.30
N ASP A 139 15.11 1.51 -13.05
CA ASP A 139 16.13 2.39 -12.50
C ASP A 139 16.44 1.96 -11.06
N GLY A 140 17.73 1.87 -10.73
CA GLY A 140 18.21 1.31 -9.47
C GLY A 140 19.02 0.05 -9.66
N ASP A 141 19.50 -0.50 -8.57
CA ASP A 141 20.33 -1.72 -8.55
C ASP A 141 19.59 -2.90 -7.87
N TYR A 142 20.24 -4.06 -7.89
CA TYR A 142 19.71 -5.26 -7.21
C TYR A 142 19.45 -5.04 -5.72
N ALA A 143 20.28 -4.23 -5.03
CA ALA A 143 20.11 -3.98 -3.59
C ALA A 143 18.84 -3.13 -3.33
N PHE A 144 18.48 -2.23 -4.24
CA PHE A 144 17.23 -1.48 -4.21
C PHE A 144 16.03 -2.42 -4.31
N ALA A 145 16.00 -3.30 -5.32
CA ALA A 145 14.93 -4.29 -5.48
C ALA A 145 14.82 -5.25 -4.29
N GLN A 146 15.95 -5.70 -3.74
CA GLN A 146 15.97 -6.53 -2.54
C GLN A 146 15.36 -5.81 -1.32
N SER A 147 15.65 -4.52 -1.16
CA SER A 147 15.07 -3.72 -0.07
C SER A 147 13.53 -3.63 -0.17
N ILE A 148 13.00 -3.57 -1.37
CA ILE A 148 11.53 -3.59 -1.61
C ILE A 148 10.95 -4.93 -1.20
N LEU A 149 11.58 -6.05 -1.59
CA LEU A 149 11.15 -7.39 -1.21
C LEU A 149 11.20 -7.62 0.30
N ASP A 150 12.29 -7.17 0.95
CA ASP A 150 12.45 -7.27 2.40
C ASP A 150 11.30 -6.54 3.13
N VAL A 151 10.96 -5.32 2.70
CA VAL A 151 9.84 -4.54 3.25
C VAL A 151 8.50 -5.19 2.95
N ALA A 152 8.32 -5.76 1.75
CA ALA A 152 7.08 -6.44 1.39
C ALA A 152 6.84 -7.68 2.27
N GLN A 153 7.89 -8.45 2.57
CA GLN A 153 7.80 -9.60 3.47
C GLN A 153 7.53 -9.18 4.91
N GLU A 154 8.20 -8.12 5.41
CA GLU A 154 7.95 -7.57 6.74
C GLU A 154 6.51 -7.06 6.85
N GLY A 155 6.01 -6.35 5.82
CA GLY A 155 4.63 -5.87 5.74
C GLY A 155 3.61 -6.99 5.73
N LEU A 156 3.85 -8.06 4.98
CA LEU A 156 2.97 -9.25 4.97
C LEU A 156 2.90 -9.89 6.36
N ALA A 157 4.03 -9.96 7.08
CA ALA A 157 4.07 -10.49 8.44
C ALA A 157 3.28 -9.60 9.43
N GLU A 158 3.36 -8.27 9.29
CA GLU A 158 2.57 -7.32 10.09
C GLU A 158 1.08 -7.47 9.82
N ILE A 159 0.68 -7.56 8.56
CA ILE A 159 -0.72 -7.81 8.16
C ILE A 159 -1.24 -9.09 8.80
N ALA A 160 -0.48 -10.20 8.72
CA ALA A 160 -0.87 -11.47 9.30
C ALA A 160 -1.01 -11.42 10.82
N GLY A 161 -0.28 -10.54 11.50
CA GLY A 161 -0.38 -10.28 12.94
C GLY A 161 -1.69 -9.59 13.36
N ILE A 162 -2.22 -8.72 12.51
CA ILE A 162 -3.45 -7.95 12.78
C ILE A 162 -4.68 -8.68 12.25
N LEU A 163 -4.61 -9.15 11.01
CA LEU A 163 -5.71 -9.80 10.31
C LEU A 163 -5.20 -11.04 9.57
N PRO A 164 -5.46 -12.27 10.06
CA PRO A 164 -5.07 -13.47 9.36
C PRO A 164 -5.86 -13.58 8.06
N LEU A 165 -5.18 -13.30 6.96
CA LEU A 165 -5.70 -13.39 5.60
C LEU A 165 -5.23 -14.69 4.94
N PRO A 166 -5.84 -15.14 3.82
CA PRO A 166 -5.33 -16.23 3.02
C PRO A 166 -3.88 -15.98 2.59
N GLU A 167 -3.13 -17.05 2.34
CA GLU A 167 -1.82 -16.90 1.70
C GLU A 167 -1.99 -16.14 0.38
N PRO A 168 -1.16 -15.11 0.12
CA PRO A 168 -1.30 -14.35 -1.10
C PRO A 168 -0.91 -15.17 -2.33
N ASP A 169 -1.64 -14.97 -3.41
CA ASP A 169 -1.18 -15.33 -4.74
C ASP A 169 0.06 -14.51 -5.11
N ILE A 170 0.60 -14.71 -6.31
CA ILE A 170 1.74 -13.91 -6.78
C ILE A 170 1.31 -12.44 -6.90
N LEU A 171 2.03 -11.56 -6.19
CA LEU A 171 1.83 -10.12 -6.19
C LEU A 171 2.93 -9.43 -7.03
N HIS A 172 2.50 -8.61 -7.97
CA HIS A 172 3.39 -7.87 -8.88
C HIS A 172 3.58 -6.44 -8.36
N ILE A 173 4.83 -6.02 -8.17
CA ILE A 173 5.21 -4.69 -7.68
C ILE A 173 5.99 -3.96 -8.77
N TYR A 174 5.36 -3.01 -9.45
CA TYR A 174 6.01 -2.18 -10.47
C TYR A 174 6.47 -0.85 -9.86
N VAL A 175 7.74 -0.54 -10.01
CA VAL A 175 8.37 0.61 -9.36
C VAL A 175 8.85 1.62 -10.38
N TYR A 176 8.33 2.83 -10.26
CA TYR A 176 8.70 3.98 -11.07
C TYR A 176 9.61 4.93 -10.25
N PRO A 177 10.73 5.39 -10.82
CA PRO A 177 11.64 6.33 -10.15
C PRO A 177 11.12 7.78 -10.13
N ASP A 178 10.09 8.07 -10.92
CA ASP A 178 9.56 9.39 -11.16
C ASP A 178 8.02 9.39 -11.11
N PRO A 179 7.37 10.36 -10.40
CA PRO A 179 5.93 10.38 -10.25
C PRO A 179 5.19 10.68 -11.57
N GLU A 180 5.78 11.48 -12.49
CA GLU A 180 5.14 11.78 -13.77
C GLU A 180 5.08 10.53 -14.65
N LEU A 181 6.15 9.71 -14.66
CA LEU A 181 6.17 8.43 -15.39
C LEU A 181 5.15 7.44 -14.85
N MET A 182 4.99 7.39 -13.51
CA MET A 182 3.98 6.56 -12.88
C MET A 182 2.56 7.02 -13.23
N GLN A 183 2.29 8.33 -13.17
CA GLN A 183 0.99 8.89 -13.52
C GLN A 183 0.61 8.60 -14.97
N ASP A 184 1.56 8.71 -15.90
CA ASP A 184 1.37 8.31 -17.30
C ASP A 184 0.95 6.83 -17.45
N ALA A 185 1.48 5.95 -16.58
CA ALA A 185 1.15 4.52 -16.60
C ALA A 185 -0.22 4.22 -15.98
N LEU A 186 -0.62 4.95 -14.95
CA LEU A 186 -1.88 4.75 -14.24
C LEU A 186 -3.11 5.20 -15.04
N ASN A 187 -2.92 5.91 -16.15
CA ASN A 187 -3.96 6.63 -16.86
C ASN A 187 -4.52 7.81 -16.01
N PRO A 188 -4.56 9.03 -16.52
CA PRO A 188 -4.84 10.21 -15.72
C PRO A 188 -6.28 10.22 -15.22
N SER A 189 -6.54 9.50 -14.13
CA SER A 189 -7.77 9.66 -13.34
C SER A 189 -7.83 11.03 -12.64
N GLY A 190 -6.78 11.86 -12.80
CA GLY A 190 -6.76 13.27 -12.41
C GLY A 190 -6.43 13.53 -10.94
N GLU A 191 -5.87 12.58 -10.23
CA GLU A 191 -5.42 12.77 -8.85
C GLU A 191 -3.89 12.80 -8.79
N ASP A 192 -3.31 14.01 -8.87
CA ASP A 192 -1.86 14.28 -9.00
C ASP A 192 -1.01 13.92 -7.76
N TRP A 193 -1.61 13.42 -6.68
CA TRP A 193 -0.94 13.20 -5.39
C TRP A 193 -0.79 11.73 -4.97
N ILE A 194 -1.23 10.79 -5.80
CA ILE A 194 -1.12 9.36 -5.53
C ILE A 194 0.33 8.91 -5.71
N ALA A 195 0.95 8.41 -4.64
CA ALA A 195 2.33 7.91 -4.65
C ALA A 195 2.43 6.37 -4.71
N GLY A 196 1.29 5.69 -4.69
CA GLY A 196 1.10 4.26 -4.87
C GLY A 196 -0.32 3.98 -5.32
N HIS A 197 -0.52 2.89 -6.02
CA HIS A 197 -1.84 2.44 -6.44
C HIS A 197 -1.87 0.92 -6.56
N ALA A 198 -2.84 0.30 -5.89
CA ALA A 198 -3.12 -1.11 -6.05
C ALA A 198 -4.20 -1.33 -7.13
N TYR A 199 -3.97 -2.36 -7.96
CA TYR A 199 -4.96 -2.98 -8.81
C TYR A 199 -5.28 -4.36 -8.23
N PRO A 200 -6.19 -4.43 -7.24
CA PRO A 200 -6.37 -5.65 -6.45
C PRO A 200 -6.83 -6.84 -7.29
N ASP A 201 -7.64 -6.62 -8.31
CA ASP A 201 -8.13 -7.64 -9.25
C ASP A 201 -7.05 -8.19 -10.19
N LEU A 202 -5.96 -7.42 -10.40
CA LEU A 202 -4.78 -7.82 -11.17
C LEU A 202 -3.62 -8.31 -10.28
N GLN A 203 -3.80 -8.32 -8.95
CA GLN A 203 -2.75 -8.63 -7.97
C GLN A 203 -1.47 -7.82 -8.21
N THR A 204 -1.67 -6.56 -8.59
CA THR A 204 -0.60 -5.67 -9.02
C THR A 204 -0.64 -4.38 -8.23
N MET A 205 0.51 -3.87 -7.85
CA MET A 205 0.68 -2.52 -7.32
C MET A 205 1.72 -1.76 -8.13
N VAL A 206 1.49 -0.47 -8.26
CA VAL A 206 2.38 0.46 -8.95
C VAL A 206 2.81 1.54 -7.95
N LEU A 207 4.10 1.71 -7.76
CA LEU A 207 4.66 2.57 -6.72
C LEU A 207 5.65 3.58 -7.31
N TYR A 208 5.57 4.82 -6.85
CA TYR A 208 6.65 5.78 -7.00
C TYR A 208 7.66 5.59 -5.85
N LEU A 209 8.86 5.13 -6.20
CA LEU A 209 9.98 4.94 -5.27
C LEU A 209 11.29 5.24 -6.01
N PRO A 210 11.92 6.40 -5.83
CA PRO A 210 13.22 6.68 -6.41
C PRO A 210 14.31 5.81 -5.77
N PRO A 211 15.31 5.35 -6.57
CA PRO A 211 16.31 4.38 -6.13
C PRO A 211 17.41 5.03 -5.29
N ASN A 212 17.06 5.61 -4.14
CA ASN A 212 18.03 6.16 -3.19
C ASN A 212 17.68 5.77 -1.74
N SER A 213 18.67 5.86 -0.84
CA SER A 213 18.54 5.41 0.56
C SER A 213 17.56 6.21 1.41
N ASP A 214 17.13 7.39 0.95
CA ASP A 214 16.31 8.29 1.76
C ASP A 214 14.81 7.88 1.76
N HIS A 215 14.43 6.95 0.85
CA HIS A 215 13.04 6.51 0.68
C HIS A 215 12.66 5.21 1.42
N ILE A 216 13.49 4.73 2.34
CA ILE A 216 13.16 3.52 3.12
C ILE A 216 11.88 3.70 3.95
N LEU A 217 11.62 4.91 4.46
CA LEU A 217 10.40 5.20 5.21
C LEU A 217 9.17 5.21 4.31
N ASP A 218 9.31 5.72 3.08
CA ASP A 218 8.26 5.67 2.06
C ASP A 218 7.93 4.23 1.68
N MET A 219 8.93 3.36 1.49
CA MET A 219 8.72 1.94 1.26
C MET A 219 7.96 1.29 2.41
N ARG A 220 8.37 1.56 3.65
CA ARG A 220 7.77 1.01 4.88
C ARG A 220 6.35 1.51 5.13
N GLN A 221 5.98 2.63 4.57
CA GLN A 221 4.62 3.15 4.59
C GLN A 221 3.80 2.51 3.47
N ARG A 222 4.20 2.72 2.22
CA ARG A 222 3.38 2.44 1.03
C ARG A 222 3.24 0.95 0.71
N ILE A 223 4.33 0.17 0.81
CA ILE A 223 4.29 -1.23 0.38
C ILE A 223 3.28 -2.05 1.19
N PRO A 224 3.30 -2.04 2.54
CA PRO A 224 2.27 -2.76 3.31
C PRO A 224 0.85 -2.24 3.08
N HIS A 225 0.71 -0.93 2.87
CA HIS A 225 -0.57 -0.28 2.56
C HIS A 225 -1.20 -0.89 1.29
N GLU A 226 -0.46 -0.92 0.18
CA GLU A 226 -0.94 -1.46 -1.08
C GLU A 226 -1.14 -3.00 -1.03
N ILE A 227 -0.29 -3.73 -0.29
CA ILE A 227 -0.50 -5.17 -0.06
C ILE A 227 -1.85 -5.42 0.62
N MET A 228 -2.23 -4.61 1.60
CA MET A 228 -3.51 -4.76 2.29
C MET A 228 -4.70 -4.63 1.34
N HIS A 229 -4.69 -3.71 0.39
CA HIS A 229 -5.76 -3.58 -0.60
C HIS A 229 -5.92 -4.86 -1.43
N ILE A 230 -4.80 -5.43 -1.90
CA ILE A 230 -4.80 -6.67 -2.69
C ILE A 230 -5.33 -7.84 -1.87
N LEU A 231 -4.86 -8.00 -0.64
CA LEU A 231 -5.29 -9.11 0.23
C LEU A 231 -6.75 -8.99 0.67
N LEU A 232 -7.24 -7.76 0.89
CA LEU A 232 -8.67 -7.52 1.16
C LEU A 232 -9.54 -7.91 -0.03
N TYR A 233 -9.11 -7.59 -1.26
CA TYR A 233 -9.80 -8.03 -2.46
C TYR A 233 -9.75 -9.55 -2.62
N GLN A 234 -8.62 -10.17 -2.37
CA GLN A 234 -8.46 -11.62 -2.42
C GLN A 234 -9.37 -12.33 -1.40
N LEU A 235 -9.58 -11.73 -0.23
CA LEU A 235 -10.49 -12.22 0.80
C LEU A 235 -11.96 -12.08 0.42
N THR A 236 -12.34 -10.93 -0.18
CA THR A 236 -13.75 -10.52 -0.35
C THR A 236 -14.26 -10.65 -1.78
N GLY A 237 -13.36 -10.79 -2.77
CA GLY A 237 -13.71 -10.88 -4.18
C GLY A 237 -14.58 -9.72 -4.65
N ALA A 238 -15.68 -10.03 -5.32
CA ALA A 238 -16.62 -9.01 -5.79
C ALA A 238 -17.27 -8.17 -4.66
N GLY A 239 -17.19 -8.62 -3.41
CA GLY A 239 -17.67 -7.89 -2.23
C GLY A 239 -16.76 -6.72 -1.84
N TYR A 240 -15.51 -6.67 -2.32
CA TYR A 240 -14.57 -5.58 -2.05
C TYR A 240 -15.16 -4.18 -2.28
N LYS A 241 -15.88 -4.01 -3.37
CA LYS A 241 -16.56 -2.75 -3.74
C LYS A 241 -17.65 -2.27 -2.77
N ASN A 242 -18.11 -3.17 -1.89
CA ASN A 242 -19.13 -2.85 -0.89
C ASN A 242 -18.51 -2.39 0.44
N LEU A 243 -17.19 -2.58 0.62
CA LEU A 243 -16.49 -2.14 1.83
C LEU A 243 -16.53 -0.62 1.93
N PRO A 244 -16.82 -0.05 3.12
CA PRO A 244 -16.71 1.39 3.34
C PRO A 244 -15.28 1.88 3.11
N PHE A 245 -15.14 3.03 2.45
CA PHE A 245 -13.83 3.59 2.09
C PHE A 245 -12.96 3.82 3.32
N TRP A 246 -13.56 4.34 4.43
CA TRP A 246 -12.84 4.51 5.69
C TRP A 246 -12.27 3.19 6.26
N LEU A 247 -12.96 2.05 6.04
CA LEU A 247 -12.47 0.75 6.54
C LEU A 247 -11.33 0.23 5.67
N VAL A 248 -11.46 0.34 4.35
CA VAL A 248 -10.41 -0.08 3.40
C VAL A 248 -9.12 0.68 3.66
N GLU A 249 -9.18 2.02 3.67
CA GLU A 249 -8.02 2.87 3.90
C GLU A 249 -7.51 2.79 5.34
N GLY A 250 -8.42 2.62 6.30
CA GLY A 250 -8.05 2.44 7.70
C GLY A 250 -7.29 1.15 7.95
N LEU A 251 -7.70 0.04 7.33
CA LEU A 251 -7.00 -1.25 7.41
C LEU A 251 -5.63 -1.17 6.73
N ALA A 252 -5.55 -0.51 5.57
CA ALA A 252 -4.30 -0.30 4.86
C ALA A 252 -3.32 0.56 5.69
N SER A 253 -3.82 1.59 6.37
CA SER A 253 -2.98 2.48 7.16
C SER A 253 -2.48 1.87 8.48
N ILE A 254 -3.25 0.99 9.14
CA ILE A 254 -2.80 0.40 10.42
C ILE A 254 -1.72 -0.67 10.28
N VAL A 255 -1.48 -1.17 9.07
CA VAL A 255 -0.43 -2.15 8.76
C VAL A 255 0.85 -1.50 8.24
N GLU A 256 0.87 -0.18 8.06
CA GLU A 256 2.07 0.55 7.68
C GLU A 256 3.18 0.34 8.71
N LEU A 257 4.36 -0.10 8.26
CA LEU A 257 5.53 -0.28 9.13
C LEU A 257 6.13 1.06 9.58
N TYR A 258 5.75 2.14 8.93
CA TYR A 258 6.05 3.51 9.31
C TYR A 258 4.81 4.39 9.11
N PRO A 259 3.93 4.46 10.12
CA PRO A 259 2.72 5.29 10.05
C PRO A 259 3.05 6.76 9.84
N ASN A 260 2.19 7.48 9.10
CA ASN A 260 2.38 8.89 8.84
C ASN A 260 2.43 9.70 10.16
N PRO A 261 3.57 10.37 10.47
CA PRO A 261 3.77 11.06 11.75
C PRO A 261 2.85 12.28 11.93
N ASP A 262 2.31 12.83 10.86
CA ASP A 262 1.47 14.03 10.90
C ASP A 262 0.02 13.74 11.31
N TYR A 263 -0.42 12.47 11.21
CA TYR A 263 -1.80 12.09 11.51
C TYR A 263 -2.23 12.46 12.93
N ALA A 264 -1.37 12.28 13.92
CA ALA A 264 -1.71 12.59 15.31
C ALA A 264 -1.98 14.09 15.49
N ILE A 265 -1.12 14.94 14.95
CA ILE A 265 -1.24 16.41 15.06
C ILE A 265 -2.47 16.90 14.30
N LEU A 266 -2.70 16.35 13.11
CA LEU A 266 -3.84 16.69 12.26
C LEU A 266 -5.17 16.37 12.96
N LEU A 267 -5.27 15.17 13.56
CA LEU A 267 -6.45 14.76 14.33
C LEU A 267 -6.69 15.61 15.58
N GLU A 268 -5.64 15.94 16.35
CA GLU A 268 -5.75 16.80 17.53
C GLU A 268 -6.28 18.19 17.15
N ASN A 269 -5.78 18.76 16.05
CA ASN A 269 -6.23 20.07 15.54
C ASN A 269 -7.68 20.01 15.06
N ALA A 270 -8.02 19.05 14.20
CA ALA A 270 -9.37 18.91 13.67
C ALA A 270 -10.41 18.64 14.78
N PHE A 271 -10.06 17.87 15.80
CA PHE A 271 -10.92 17.64 16.96
C PHE A 271 -11.12 18.92 17.78
N ALA A 272 -10.07 19.70 18.02
CA ALA A 272 -10.14 20.96 18.77
C ALA A 272 -10.98 22.02 18.05
N GLU A 273 -10.94 22.04 16.71
CA GLU A 273 -11.68 22.98 15.86
C GLU A 273 -13.12 22.50 15.50
N ASN A 274 -13.50 21.29 15.93
CA ASN A 274 -14.75 20.60 15.53
C ASN A 274 -14.87 20.42 14.02
N ASP A 275 -13.76 20.14 13.35
CA ASP A 275 -13.63 19.98 11.89
C ASP A 275 -13.44 18.51 11.46
N LEU A 276 -13.71 17.56 12.37
CA LEU A 276 -13.70 16.14 12.03
C LEU A 276 -14.82 15.82 11.03
N ILE A 277 -14.47 15.05 10.01
CA ILE A 277 -15.41 14.57 9.00
C ILE A 277 -16.24 13.43 9.62
N PRO A 278 -17.58 13.45 9.57
CA PRO A 278 -18.38 12.33 10.05
C PRO A 278 -18.00 11.02 9.36
N MET A 279 -17.82 9.94 10.12
CA MET A 279 -17.43 8.64 9.56
C MET A 279 -18.41 8.12 8.52
N SER A 280 -19.69 8.44 8.66
CA SER A 280 -20.72 8.13 7.65
C SER A 280 -20.49 8.83 6.30
N SER A 281 -19.84 9.98 6.29
CA SER A 281 -19.47 10.69 5.05
C SER A 281 -18.27 10.05 4.35
N LEU A 282 -17.43 9.30 5.08
CA LEU A 282 -16.28 8.58 4.56
C LEU A 282 -16.60 7.15 4.07
N CYS A 283 -17.89 6.82 3.95
CA CYS A 283 -18.31 5.49 3.49
C CYS A 283 -18.04 5.25 2.00
N LEU A 284 -18.27 6.26 1.16
CA LEU A 284 -18.24 6.12 -0.30
C LEU A 284 -16.99 6.68 -0.95
N SER A 285 -16.44 7.76 -0.42
CA SER A 285 -15.23 8.41 -0.94
C SER A 285 -14.65 9.38 0.07
N PHE A 286 -13.40 9.73 -0.13
CA PHE A 286 -12.74 10.82 0.60
C PHE A 286 -12.95 12.18 -0.10
N PRO A 287 -12.74 13.31 0.61
CA PRO A 287 -12.67 14.63 -0.02
C PRO A 287 -11.62 14.67 -1.13
N ARG A 288 -11.91 15.45 -2.18
CA ARG A 288 -10.99 15.55 -3.33
C ARG A 288 -9.82 16.51 -3.12
N ASP A 289 -9.95 17.44 -2.17
CA ASP A 289 -8.86 18.34 -1.82
C ASP A 289 -7.84 17.61 -0.93
N ALA A 290 -6.55 17.93 -1.11
CA ALA A 290 -5.46 17.23 -0.46
C ALA A 290 -5.52 17.28 1.09
N SER A 291 -5.97 18.40 1.66
CA SER A 291 -6.07 18.55 3.14
C SER A 291 -7.21 17.72 3.71
N GLY A 292 -8.38 17.72 3.08
CA GLY A 292 -9.51 16.89 3.47
C GLY A 292 -9.23 15.40 3.29
N ALA A 293 -8.57 15.02 2.20
CA ALA A 293 -8.16 13.64 1.98
C ALA A 293 -7.18 13.18 3.07
N LEU A 294 -6.15 13.98 3.38
CA LEU A 294 -5.18 13.64 4.43
C LEU A 294 -5.83 13.50 5.81
N LEU A 295 -6.81 14.35 6.14
CA LEU A 295 -7.61 14.22 7.36
C LEU A 295 -8.45 12.93 7.35
N ALA A 296 -9.06 12.58 6.22
CA ALA A 296 -9.84 11.36 6.08
C ALA A 296 -8.98 10.10 6.28
N TYR A 297 -7.76 10.06 5.73
CA TYR A 297 -6.78 8.99 5.99
C TYR A 297 -6.43 8.90 7.49
N ALA A 298 -6.11 10.05 8.12
CA ALA A 298 -5.78 10.09 9.53
C ALA A 298 -6.95 9.59 10.42
N GLN A 299 -8.19 10.01 10.10
CA GLN A 299 -9.39 9.56 10.80
C GLN A 299 -9.63 8.06 10.61
N SER A 300 -9.51 7.56 9.39
CA SER A 300 -9.71 6.16 9.05
C SER A 300 -8.70 5.26 9.77
N ALA A 301 -7.42 5.63 9.75
CA ALA A 301 -6.35 4.94 10.49
C ALA A 301 -6.62 4.90 11.99
N SER A 302 -6.90 6.05 12.59
CA SER A 302 -7.15 6.16 14.04
C SER A 302 -8.43 5.44 14.47
N PHE A 303 -9.50 5.55 13.69
CA PHE A 303 -10.76 4.88 13.98
C PHE A 303 -10.66 3.36 13.85
N THR A 304 -9.99 2.88 12.80
CA THR A 304 -9.75 1.43 12.61
C THR A 304 -8.87 0.86 13.70
N ASN A 305 -7.83 1.59 14.13
CA ASN A 305 -7.00 1.20 15.26
C ASN A 305 -7.81 1.15 16.59
N PHE A 306 -8.71 2.12 16.80
CA PHE A 306 -9.65 2.08 17.92
C PHE A 306 -10.56 0.85 17.86
N LEU A 307 -11.07 0.48 16.70
CA LEU A 307 -11.90 -0.72 16.52
C LEU A 307 -11.09 -1.98 16.79
N TYR A 308 -9.87 -2.07 16.28
CA TYR A 308 -8.96 -3.19 16.53
C TYR A 308 -8.66 -3.34 18.02
N ALA A 309 -8.32 -2.24 18.70
CA ALA A 309 -8.02 -2.25 20.14
C ALA A 309 -9.21 -2.71 21.01
N ASN A 310 -10.45 -2.43 20.59
CA ASN A 310 -11.64 -2.74 21.36
C ASN A 310 -12.32 -4.06 21.00
N TYR A 311 -12.23 -4.48 19.74
CA TYR A 311 -12.95 -5.65 19.22
C TYR A 311 -12.01 -6.74 18.66
N GLY A 312 -10.72 -6.44 18.56
CA GLY A 312 -9.69 -7.35 18.08
C GLY A 312 -9.89 -7.79 16.62
N THR A 313 -9.06 -8.74 16.20
CA THR A 313 -9.11 -9.33 14.86
C THR A 313 -10.51 -9.85 14.49
N GLN A 314 -11.20 -10.53 15.41
CA GLN A 314 -12.54 -11.07 15.15
C GLN A 314 -13.59 -9.99 14.87
N GLY A 315 -13.47 -8.82 15.51
CA GLY A 315 -14.32 -7.67 15.24
C GLY A 315 -14.10 -7.12 13.83
N LEU A 316 -12.85 -6.98 13.42
CA LEU A 316 -12.52 -6.54 12.07
C LEU A 316 -12.98 -7.55 11.01
N GLN A 317 -12.77 -8.85 11.23
CA GLN A 317 -13.23 -9.90 10.31
C GLN A 317 -14.76 -9.86 10.10
N ARG A 318 -15.55 -9.69 11.18
CA ARG A 318 -17.01 -9.56 11.06
C ARG A 318 -17.40 -8.30 10.29
N LEU A 319 -16.74 -7.17 10.54
CA LEU A 319 -16.99 -5.94 9.80
C LEU A 319 -16.73 -6.13 8.31
N ILE A 320 -15.58 -6.71 7.96
CA ILE A 320 -15.22 -6.99 6.56
C ILE A 320 -16.27 -7.90 5.91
N SER A 321 -16.64 -9.01 6.59
CA SER A 321 -17.62 -9.95 6.06
C SER A 321 -18.98 -9.30 5.85
N ASP A 322 -19.53 -8.61 6.86
CA ASP A 322 -20.86 -8.03 6.81
C ASP A 322 -20.96 -6.94 5.72
N TYR A 323 -19.92 -6.11 5.58
CA TYR A 323 -19.87 -5.12 4.50
C TYR A 323 -19.67 -5.77 3.12
N ALA A 324 -18.80 -6.76 2.99
CA ALA A 324 -18.60 -7.48 1.73
C ALA A 324 -19.89 -8.16 1.24
N ASP A 325 -20.70 -8.67 2.17
CA ASP A 325 -22.03 -9.25 1.90
C ASP A 325 -23.08 -8.18 1.51
N GLY A 326 -22.73 -6.90 1.50
CA GLY A 326 -23.56 -5.79 1.02
C GLY A 326 -24.42 -5.13 2.09
N ILE A 327 -24.14 -5.34 3.38
CA ILE A 327 -24.77 -4.52 4.43
C ILE A 327 -24.25 -3.09 4.29
N ASP A 328 -25.13 -2.12 4.31
CA ASP A 328 -24.75 -0.73 4.13
C ASP A 328 -23.88 -0.19 5.27
N CYS A 329 -23.19 0.90 5.01
CA CYS A 329 -22.15 1.45 5.89
C CYS A 329 -22.64 1.76 7.32
N GLU A 330 -23.86 2.23 7.49
CA GLU A 330 -24.40 2.57 8.82
C GLU A 330 -24.81 1.32 9.61
N ASN A 331 -25.38 0.33 8.93
CA ASN A 331 -25.91 -0.89 9.54
C ASN A 331 -24.85 -1.98 9.74
N GLY A 332 -23.78 -2.00 8.95
CA GLY A 332 -22.73 -3.02 9.08
C GLY A 332 -22.03 -3.00 10.44
N ALA A 333 -21.75 -1.82 10.99
CA ALA A 333 -21.20 -1.70 12.34
C ALA A 333 -22.16 -2.25 13.41
N GLN A 334 -23.47 -2.00 13.27
CA GLN A 334 -24.48 -2.55 14.17
C GLN A 334 -24.60 -4.07 14.05
N SER A 335 -24.50 -4.61 12.85
CA SER A 335 -24.53 -6.06 12.60
C SER A 335 -23.30 -6.76 13.18
N ALA A 336 -22.10 -6.29 12.81
CA ALA A 336 -20.84 -6.94 13.16
C ALA A 336 -20.45 -6.78 14.64
N LEU A 337 -20.71 -5.58 15.22
CA LEU A 337 -20.20 -5.18 16.53
C LEU A 337 -21.30 -4.92 17.57
N GLY A 338 -22.57 -4.97 17.20
CA GLY A 338 -23.72 -4.69 18.09
C GLY A 338 -23.86 -3.21 18.47
N THR A 339 -23.18 -2.31 17.77
CA THR A 339 -23.13 -0.87 18.08
C THR A 339 -23.14 -0.07 16.79
N SER A 340 -23.99 0.99 16.70
CA SER A 340 -24.08 1.79 15.49
C SER A 340 -22.78 2.56 15.20
N LEU A 341 -22.53 2.84 13.91
CA LEU A 341 -21.34 3.59 13.47
C LEU A 341 -21.22 4.92 14.22
N GLN A 342 -22.31 5.65 14.36
CA GLN A 342 -22.35 6.93 15.09
C GLN A 342 -22.00 6.79 16.60
N GLN A 343 -22.39 5.66 17.24
CA GLN A 343 -22.04 5.42 18.65
C GLN A 343 -20.56 5.05 18.78
N LEU A 344 -20.00 4.29 17.84
CA LEU A 344 -18.58 3.97 17.77
C LEU A 344 -17.74 5.22 17.56
N GLU A 345 -18.15 6.09 16.65
CA GLU A 345 -17.50 7.38 16.38
C GLU A 345 -17.44 8.26 17.63
N ARG A 346 -18.58 8.45 18.33
CA ARG A 346 -18.62 9.22 19.60
C ARG A 346 -17.75 8.58 20.70
N ARG A 347 -17.66 7.25 20.72
CA ARG A 347 -16.81 6.53 21.67
C ARG A 347 -15.34 6.71 21.33
N TRP A 348 -14.98 6.62 20.04
CA TRP A 348 -13.63 6.89 19.55
C TRP A 348 -13.17 8.32 19.89
N TRP A 349 -14.00 9.34 19.68
CA TRP A 349 -13.67 10.71 20.07
C TRP A 349 -13.33 10.82 21.55
N ARG A 350 -14.11 10.19 22.41
CA ARG A 350 -13.90 10.24 23.86
C ARG A 350 -12.67 9.45 24.33
N GLU A 351 -12.41 8.31 23.73
CA GLU A 351 -11.34 7.41 24.18
C GLU A 351 -10.00 7.75 23.51
N SER A 352 -9.99 8.20 22.25
CA SER A 352 -8.77 8.40 21.47
C SER A 352 -8.37 9.86 21.30
N LEU A 353 -9.33 10.80 21.23
CA LEU A 353 -9.04 12.20 20.91
C LEU A 353 -9.25 13.17 22.07
N SER A 354 -10.13 12.85 23.05
CA SER A 354 -10.42 13.77 24.17
C SER A 354 -9.38 13.74 25.31
N GLY A 355 -8.28 13.04 25.13
CA GLY A 355 -7.14 13.10 26.05
C GLY A 355 -6.63 14.53 26.14
N SER A 356 -6.47 15.07 27.38
CA SER A 356 -5.98 16.44 27.59
C SER A 356 -4.64 16.62 26.87
N PRO A 357 -4.54 17.46 25.82
CA PRO A 357 -3.27 17.71 25.10
C PRO A 357 -2.17 18.17 26.07
N ALA A 358 -2.59 18.90 27.14
CA ALA A 358 -1.71 19.35 28.20
C ALA A 358 -1.13 18.19 29.04
N LEU A 359 -1.91 17.15 29.32
CA LEU A 359 -1.43 15.96 30.04
C LEU A 359 -0.47 15.13 29.18
N THR A 360 -0.77 14.95 27.92
CA THR A 360 0.10 14.24 26.96
C THR A 360 1.42 15.00 26.75
N ALA A 361 1.35 16.32 26.56
CA ALA A 361 2.53 17.18 26.49
C ALA A 361 3.35 17.14 27.79
N PHE A 362 2.69 17.17 28.94
CA PHE A 362 3.37 17.07 30.25
C PHE A 362 4.07 15.70 30.40
N ILE A 363 3.43 14.60 30.06
CA ILE A 363 4.03 13.27 30.13
C ILE A 363 5.25 13.15 29.20
N ARG A 364 5.19 13.71 27.98
CA ARG A 364 6.32 13.76 27.05
C ARG A 364 7.50 14.60 27.54
N ILE A 365 7.23 15.68 28.26
CA ILE A 365 8.26 16.57 28.81
C ILE A 365 8.80 16.04 30.17
N LEU A 366 8.04 15.23 30.90
CA LEU A 366 8.38 14.73 32.24
C LEU A 366 9.78 14.10 32.35
N PRO A 367 10.25 13.24 31.39
CA PRO A 367 11.63 12.72 31.45
C PRO A 367 12.68 13.81 31.36
N TRP A 368 12.46 14.85 30.58
CA TRP A 368 13.38 15.99 30.45
C TRP A 368 13.37 16.87 31.69
N LEU A 369 12.19 17.08 32.29
CA LEU A 369 12.07 17.79 33.57
C LEU A 369 12.76 17.04 34.72
N THR A 370 12.68 15.70 34.71
CA THR A 370 13.39 14.89 35.74
C THR A 370 14.90 14.97 35.58
N ILE A 371 15.41 14.94 34.33
CA ILE A 371 16.85 15.13 34.06
C ILE A 371 17.29 16.53 34.49
N LEU A 372 16.53 17.56 34.12
CA LEU A 372 16.80 18.93 34.48
C LEU A 372 16.85 19.09 36.02
N LEU A 373 15.89 18.52 36.72
CA LEU A 373 15.82 18.52 38.17
C LEU A 373 17.06 17.88 38.81
N LEU A 374 17.51 16.73 38.31
CA LEU A 374 18.71 16.04 38.76
C LEU A 374 19.97 16.89 38.55
N VAL A 375 20.07 17.57 37.39
CA VAL A 375 21.19 18.47 37.08
C VAL A 375 21.29 19.63 38.06
N PHE A 376 20.17 20.14 38.56
CA PHE A 376 20.16 21.26 39.55
C PHE A 376 20.25 20.79 40.98
N ILE A 377 19.62 19.67 41.38
CA ILE A 377 19.66 19.17 42.76
C ILE A 377 21.06 18.68 43.16
N ALA A 378 21.80 18.04 42.26
CA ALA A 378 23.13 17.50 42.55
C ALA A 378 24.15 18.59 42.97
N PRO A 379 24.31 19.73 42.26
CA PRO A 379 25.17 20.82 42.65
C PRO A 379 24.72 21.49 43.95
N VAL A 380 23.41 21.69 44.15
CA VAL A 380 22.85 22.29 45.37
C VAL A 380 23.11 21.38 46.57
N GLY A 381 22.87 20.08 46.42
CA GLY A 381 23.21 19.07 47.42
C GLY A 381 24.71 19.05 47.78
N TYR A 382 25.57 19.17 46.79
CA TYR A 382 27.01 19.26 46.96
C TYR A 382 27.41 20.55 47.74
N ILE A 383 26.84 21.69 47.36
CA ILE A 383 27.09 22.96 48.02
C ILE A 383 26.65 22.91 49.52
N ILE A 384 25.44 22.40 49.79
CA ILE A 384 24.95 22.24 51.17
C ILE A 384 25.83 21.28 51.97
N ALA A 385 26.26 20.17 51.40
CA ALA A 385 27.16 19.23 52.05
C ALA A 385 28.53 19.84 52.33
N SER A 386 29.07 20.64 51.41
CA SER A 386 30.33 21.35 51.59
C SER A 386 30.28 22.40 52.72
N PHE A 387 29.18 23.17 52.81
CA PHE A 387 28.96 24.11 53.92
C PHE A 387 28.82 23.39 55.25
N ARG A 388 28.11 22.26 55.32
CA ARG A 388 27.95 21.45 56.53
C ARG A 388 29.30 20.85 56.99
N SER A 389 30.10 20.36 56.04
CA SER A 389 31.44 19.80 56.34
C SER A 389 32.39 20.89 56.86
N LYS A 390 32.35 22.10 56.29
CA LYS A 390 33.16 23.25 56.76
C LYS A 390 32.79 23.69 58.21
N LYS A 391 31.48 23.77 58.47
CA LYS A 391 30.98 24.13 59.83
C LYS A 391 31.29 23.03 60.85
N ARG A 392 31.41 21.78 60.49
CA ARG A 392 31.80 20.67 61.35
C ARG A 392 33.29 20.73 61.71
N ARG A 393 34.15 21.04 60.74
CA ARG A 393 35.59 21.26 60.94
C ARG A 393 35.87 22.47 61.84
N GLU A 394 35.15 23.57 61.65
CA GLU A 394 35.30 24.75 62.51
C GLU A 394 34.90 24.43 63.92
N LYS A 395 33.90 23.60 64.20
CA LYS A 395 33.53 23.14 65.53
C LYS A 395 34.55 22.23 66.21
N GLU A 396 35.23 21.36 65.45
CA GLU A 396 36.28 20.47 65.92
C GLU A 396 37.56 21.24 66.28
N ILE A 397 37.85 22.33 65.55
CA ILE A 397 39.02 23.23 65.86
C ILE A 397 38.77 24.13 67.06
N SER A 398 37.50 24.44 67.41
CA SER A 398 37.16 25.33 68.56
C SER A 398 36.88 24.60 69.88
N SER A 399 37.06 23.27 69.97
CA SER A 399 37.00 22.55 71.26
C SER A 399 38.31 22.72 72.01
N PRO A 400 38.28 23.29 73.27
CA PRO A 400 39.49 23.46 74.01
C PRO A 400 40.10 22.14 74.48
N GLU A 401 41.38 21.98 74.18
CA GLU A 401 42.21 20.86 74.59
C GLU A 401 42.15 20.73 76.14
N GLN A 402 41.73 19.58 76.64
CA GLN A 402 41.88 19.25 78.06
C GLN A 402 43.39 19.07 78.33
N VAL A 403 44.01 20.01 79.03
CA VAL A 403 45.33 19.90 79.56
C VAL A 403 45.33 18.78 80.63
N VAL A 404 45.92 17.65 80.28
CA VAL A 404 46.23 16.59 81.29
C VAL A 404 47.46 17.01 82.04
N ALA A 405 47.25 17.35 83.38
CA ALA A 405 48.33 17.57 84.33
C ALA A 405 49.06 16.25 84.63
N VAL A 406 50.31 16.15 84.24
CA VAL A 406 51.20 15.10 84.67
C VAL A 406 51.71 15.43 86.06
N GLU A 407 51.23 14.76 87.10
CA GLU A 407 51.81 14.78 88.43
C GLU A 407 53.12 13.97 88.40
N THR A 408 54.21 14.68 88.61
CA THR A 408 55.51 14.09 88.96
C THR A 408 55.53 13.69 90.43
N ASN A 409 55.65 12.42 90.72
CA ASN A 409 55.87 11.90 92.00
C ASN A 409 57.36 11.55 92.15
N GLU A 410 58.10 12.47 92.78
CA GLU A 410 59.43 12.18 93.33
C GLU A 410 59.25 11.68 94.82
N GLY A 411 59.90 10.63 95.13
CA GLY A 411 60.16 10.45 96.53
C GLY A 411 60.49 9.03 97.00
N ARG A 412 61.75 8.74 97.06
CA ARG A 412 62.49 8.10 98.21
C ARG A 412 62.16 6.61 98.52
N ILE A 413 63.03 5.91 98.42
CA ILE A 413 64.15 5.14 99.10
C ILE A 413 64.27 3.83 98.41
#